data_71bccc10a77f6b50bd2628df9a3cfe56
#
_entry.id   71bccc10a77f6b50bd2628df9a3cfe56
#
_cell.length_a   1.000
_cell.length_b   1.000
_cell.length_c   1.000
_cell.angle_alpha   90.00
_cell.angle_beta   90.00
_cell.angle_gamma   90.00
#
_symmetry.space_group_name_H-M   'P 1'
#
loop_
_entity.id
_entity.type
_entity.pdbx_description
1 polymer ?
#
loop_
_entity_poly.entity_id
_entity_poly.type
_entity_poly.pdbx_seq_one_letter_code
_entity_poly.pdbx_strand_id
1 'polypeptide(L)'
;MHAGLDAWGRFVPQPVHIDAHLYTEVTRAGQSDHVEHTHNYGTLYRALERFAADTHCTSLDQVAEGCMNICLNECHAPYAEVHIRLPRALLHADAAGMILARAKDETANVLDQLCIQQLRVDAILGVNPWERERKQRVIVDVDVSRATCAPY
;
A
#
# COMPACT_ATOMS: atom_id res chain seq x y z
N MET A 1 5.63 10.14 -9.19
CA MET A 1 6.59 10.54 -8.13
C MET A 1 7.81 9.62 -8.10
N HIS A 2 8.87 9.98 -7.39
CA HIS A 2 9.94 9.04 -7.07
C HIS A 2 9.51 8.17 -5.89
N ALA A 3 9.70 6.84 -6.01
CA ALA A 3 9.23 5.87 -5.01
C ALA A 3 10.11 4.60 -5.02
N GLY A 4 11.42 4.78 -5.02
CA GLY A 4 12.39 3.71 -5.15
C GLY A 4 12.78 3.39 -6.60
N LEU A 5 13.43 2.24 -6.79
CA LEU A 5 13.91 1.81 -8.09
C LEU A 5 12.80 1.16 -8.93
N ASP A 6 12.88 1.33 -10.25
CA ASP A 6 12.04 0.58 -11.18
C ASP A 6 12.59 -0.84 -11.44
N ALA A 7 11.86 -1.63 -12.23
CA ALA A 7 12.25 -3.01 -12.56
C ALA A 7 13.60 -3.14 -13.30
N TRP A 8 14.18 -2.06 -13.77
CA TRP A 8 15.51 -2.01 -14.40
C TRP A 8 16.58 -1.42 -13.49
N GLY A 9 16.28 -1.21 -12.20
CA GLY A 9 17.20 -0.65 -11.21
C GLY A 9 17.45 0.85 -11.38
N ARG A 10 16.55 1.59 -12.03
CA ARG A 10 16.71 3.03 -12.28
C ARG A 10 15.89 3.84 -11.26
N PHE A 11 16.48 4.91 -10.74
CA PHE A 11 15.78 5.87 -9.89
C PHE A 11 15.14 6.97 -10.76
N VAL A 12 13.94 6.70 -11.25
CA VAL A 12 13.18 7.59 -12.13
C VAL A 12 11.75 7.76 -11.60
N PRO A 13 11.06 8.84 -11.96
CA PRO A 13 9.65 8.98 -11.63
C PRO A 13 8.84 7.83 -12.21
N GLN A 14 7.96 7.25 -11.40
CA GLN A 14 7.10 6.14 -11.81
C GLN A 14 5.67 6.36 -11.30
N PRO A 15 4.67 5.70 -11.94
CA PRO A 15 3.31 5.73 -11.43
C PRO A 15 3.26 5.05 -10.06
N VAL A 16 2.54 5.67 -9.15
CA VAL A 16 2.26 5.16 -7.81
C VAL A 16 0.76 5.17 -7.62
N HIS A 17 0.19 4.06 -7.25
CA HIS A 17 -1.21 3.97 -6.85
C HIS A 17 -1.28 4.07 -5.32
N ILE A 18 -2.10 4.97 -4.83
CA ILE A 18 -2.29 5.23 -3.41
C ILE A 18 -3.78 5.08 -3.11
N ASP A 19 -4.12 4.08 -2.29
CA ASP A 19 -5.44 3.94 -1.72
C ASP A 19 -5.32 4.26 -0.23
N ALA A 20 -6.09 5.24 0.26
CA ALA A 20 -6.08 5.67 1.64
C ALA A 20 -7.49 5.53 2.24
N HIS A 21 -7.58 4.77 3.32
CA HIS A 21 -8.81 4.52 4.05
C HIS A 21 -8.73 5.20 5.41
N LEU A 22 -9.61 6.18 5.66
CA LEU A 22 -9.76 6.82 6.97
C LEU A 22 -10.95 6.20 7.69
N TYR A 23 -10.71 5.63 8.84
CA TYR A 23 -11.77 5.08 9.69
C TYR A 23 -12.23 6.17 10.65
N THR A 24 -13.47 6.55 10.53
CA THR A 24 -14.05 7.65 11.30
C THR A 24 -15.51 7.37 11.65
N GLU A 25 -15.99 8.00 12.71
CA GLU A 25 -17.38 7.99 13.08
C GLU A 25 -18.13 9.04 12.25
N VAL A 26 -19.20 8.63 11.55
CA VAL A 26 -19.95 9.48 10.63
C VAL A 26 -21.40 9.78 11.08
N THR A 27 -21.85 9.25 12.22
CA THR A 27 -23.22 9.41 12.69
C THR A 27 -23.60 10.87 12.85
N ARG A 28 -22.72 11.67 13.46
CA ARG A 28 -22.95 13.11 13.66
C ARG A 28 -23.06 13.87 12.35
N ALA A 29 -22.20 13.56 11.38
CA ALA A 29 -22.24 14.17 10.05
C ALA A 29 -23.52 13.78 9.31
N GLY A 30 -23.92 12.50 9.36
CA GLY A 30 -25.14 12.00 8.74
C GLY A 30 -26.43 12.59 9.33
N GLN A 31 -26.42 12.94 10.61
CA GLN A 31 -27.58 13.58 11.27
C GLN A 31 -27.67 15.08 11.04
N SER A 32 -26.52 15.76 10.93
CA SER A 32 -26.45 17.23 10.83
C SER A 32 -26.33 17.75 9.41
N ASP A 33 -25.96 16.90 8.45
CA ASP A 33 -25.60 17.27 7.08
C ASP A 33 -24.48 18.32 6.99
N HIS A 34 -23.59 18.34 8.02
CA HIS A 34 -22.44 19.23 8.07
C HIS A 34 -21.15 18.47 7.82
N VAL A 35 -20.42 18.84 6.75
CA VAL A 35 -19.14 18.20 6.37
C VAL A 35 -18.02 18.40 7.42
N GLU A 36 -18.12 19.41 8.24
CA GLU A 36 -17.20 19.68 9.35
C GLU A 36 -17.26 18.62 10.47
N HIS A 37 -18.30 17.80 10.49
CA HIS A 37 -18.45 16.70 11.44
C HIS A 37 -17.85 15.38 10.92
N THR A 38 -17.16 15.40 9.79
CA THR A 38 -16.47 14.23 9.22
C THR A 38 -15.15 14.65 8.57
N HIS A 39 -14.40 13.68 8.05
CA HIS A 39 -13.18 13.96 7.28
C HIS A 39 -13.53 14.33 5.85
N ASN A 40 -13.00 15.46 5.37
CA ASN A 40 -13.19 15.91 4.01
C ASN A 40 -12.18 15.20 3.09
N TYR A 41 -12.67 14.28 2.26
CA TYR A 41 -11.85 13.56 1.29
C TYR A 41 -11.11 14.50 0.31
N GLY A 42 -11.66 15.68 -0.01
CA GLY A 42 -10.98 16.65 -0.85
C GLY A 42 -9.75 17.28 -0.18
N THR A 43 -9.73 17.37 1.15
CA THR A 43 -8.54 17.80 1.91
C THR A 43 -7.47 16.70 1.87
N LEU A 44 -7.87 15.45 2.11
CA LEU A 44 -6.99 14.28 2.01
C LEU A 44 -6.37 14.20 0.61
N TYR A 45 -7.20 14.27 -0.45
CA TYR A 45 -6.74 14.22 -1.84
C TYR A 45 -5.67 15.27 -2.13
N ARG A 46 -5.94 16.55 -1.79
CA ARG A 46 -4.99 17.65 -2.03
C ARG A 46 -3.68 17.49 -1.25
N ALA A 47 -3.73 16.95 -0.05
CA ALA A 47 -2.53 16.70 0.75
C ALA A 47 -1.67 15.58 0.14
N LEU A 48 -2.29 14.48 -0.28
CA LEU A 48 -1.61 13.37 -0.95
C LEU A 48 -1.05 13.79 -2.32
N GLU A 49 -1.80 14.58 -3.11
CA GLU A 49 -1.35 15.11 -4.40
C GLU A 49 -0.12 16.01 -4.24
N ARG A 50 -0.14 16.95 -3.29
CA ARG A 50 1.01 17.80 -2.96
C ARG A 50 2.21 16.98 -2.51
N PHE A 51 2.02 16.02 -1.61
CA PHE A 51 3.07 15.11 -1.18
C PHE A 51 3.70 14.37 -2.37
N ALA A 52 2.87 13.83 -3.25
CA ALA A 52 3.33 13.10 -4.44
C ALA A 52 4.08 14.00 -5.45
N ALA A 53 3.72 15.28 -5.55
CA ALA A 53 4.36 16.24 -6.45
C ALA A 53 5.70 16.74 -5.91
N ASP A 54 5.76 17.05 -4.61
CA ASP A 54 6.88 17.78 -4.01
C ASP A 54 7.95 16.89 -3.38
N THR A 55 7.64 15.60 -3.14
CA THR A 55 8.52 14.71 -2.38
C THR A 55 9.26 13.73 -3.28
N HIS A 56 10.55 13.56 -3.02
CA HIS A 56 11.41 12.56 -3.64
C HIS A 56 11.70 11.44 -2.64
N CYS A 57 10.88 10.39 -2.67
CA CYS A 57 11.08 9.22 -1.83
C CYS A 57 12.07 8.26 -2.47
N THR A 58 13.00 7.73 -1.68
CA THR A 58 14.00 6.75 -2.13
C THR A 58 13.53 5.31 -1.97
N SER A 59 12.44 5.08 -1.21
CA SER A 59 11.87 3.76 -0.96
C SER A 59 10.36 3.80 -0.89
N LEU A 60 9.75 2.62 -1.03
CA LEU A 60 8.31 2.43 -0.86
C LEU A 60 7.85 2.75 0.56
N ASP A 61 8.68 2.40 1.56
CA ASP A 61 8.42 2.69 2.98
C ASP A 61 8.24 4.19 3.24
N GLN A 62 9.10 5.03 2.64
CA GLN A 62 9.00 6.49 2.78
C GLN A 62 7.70 7.04 2.17
N VAL A 63 7.24 6.47 1.06
CA VAL A 63 5.95 6.85 0.45
C VAL A 63 4.82 6.47 1.39
N ALA A 64 4.83 5.23 1.89
CA ALA A 64 3.77 4.71 2.75
C ALA A 64 3.68 5.48 4.08
N GLU A 65 4.81 5.71 4.75
CA GLU A 65 4.86 6.49 5.99
C GLU A 65 4.46 7.96 5.77
N GLY A 66 4.86 8.56 4.64
CA GLY A 66 4.44 9.92 4.30
C GLY A 66 2.94 10.04 4.10
N CYS A 67 2.32 9.10 3.38
CA CYS A 67 0.87 9.04 3.22
C CYS A 67 0.16 8.77 4.56
N MET A 68 0.69 7.89 5.38
CA MET A 68 0.17 7.59 6.72
C MET A 68 0.21 8.83 7.63
N ASN A 69 1.32 9.58 7.61
CA ASN A 69 1.45 10.83 8.37
C ASN A 69 0.37 11.86 7.97
N ILE A 70 0.07 11.98 6.68
CA ILE A 70 -1.01 12.84 6.18
C ILE A 70 -2.35 12.39 6.76
N CYS A 71 -2.66 11.09 6.71
CA CYS A 71 -3.93 10.56 7.21
C CYS A 71 -4.12 10.82 8.70
N LEU A 72 -3.11 10.52 9.52
CA LEU A 72 -3.20 10.60 10.98
C LEU A 72 -3.02 12.01 11.52
N ASN A 73 -2.07 12.79 10.97
CA ASN A 73 -1.66 14.07 11.54
C ASN A 73 -2.28 15.28 10.82
N GLU A 74 -2.34 15.29 9.49
CA GLU A 74 -2.97 16.40 8.77
C GLU A 74 -4.49 16.25 8.69
N CYS A 75 -4.99 15.03 8.43
CA CYS A 75 -6.42 14.76 8.40
C CYS A 75 -7.00 14.39 9.76
N HIS A 76 -6.18 14.18 10.78
CA HIS A 76 -6.58 13.84 12.15
C HIS A 76 -7.44 12.58 12.26
N ALA A 77 -7.26 11.61 11.37
CA ALA A 77 -7.96 10.34 11.47
C ALA A 77 -7.53 9.57 12.74
N PRO A 78 -8.46 8.96 13.48
CA PRO A 78 -8.10 8.15 14.64
C PRO A 78 -7.42 6.85 14.26
N TYR A 79 -7.74 6.32 13.08
CA TYR A 79 -7.13 5.13 12.48
C TYR A 79 -7.13 5.27 10.96
N ALA A 80 -6.07 4.80 10.33
CA ALA A 80 -5.96 4.82 8.88
C ALA A 80 -5.28 3.54 8.36
N GLU A 81 -5.62 3.18 7.13
CA GLU A 81 -4.97 2.15 6.35
C GLU A 81 -4.57 2.73 4.99
N VAL A 82 -3.32 2.49 4.57
CA VAL A 82 -2.76 3.01 3.34
C VAL A 82 -2.18 1.87 2.52
N HIS A 83 -2.63 1.74 1.28
CA HIS A 83 -2.10 0.78 0.32
C HIS A 83 -1.34 1.52 -0.77
N ILE A 84 -0.06 1.22 -0.92
CA ILE A 84 0.78 1.78 -1.98
C ILE A 84 1.14 0.68 -2.95
N ARG A 85 0.99 0.94 -4.26
CA ARG A 85 1.35 -0.02 -5.31
C ARG A 85 2.19 0.65 -6.38
N LEU A 86 3.26 -0.04 -6.79
CA LEU A 86 4.21 0.36 -7.83
C LEU A 86 4.08 -0.60 -9.02
N PRO A 87 3.33 -0.25 -10.09
CA PRO A 87 3.12 -1.12 -11.24
C PRO A 87 4.38 -1.39 -12.08
N ARG A 88 5.43 -0.59 -11.88
CA ARG A 88 6.69 -0.70 -12.63
C ARG A 88 7.88 -1.21 -11.80
N ALA A 89 7.64 -1.66 -10.57
CA ALA A 89 8.72 -2.14 -9.70
C ALA A 89 9.26 -3.51 -10.12
N LEU A 90 8.44 -4.36 -10.75
CA LEU A 90 8.80 -5.72 -11.14
C LEU A 90 8.39 -6.03 -12.59
N LEU A 91 9.22 -6.78 -13.34
CA LEU A 91 8.96 -7.12 -14.75
C LEU A 91 7.84 -8.16 -14.94
N HIS A 92 7.72 -9.09 -14.02
CA HIS A 92 6.85 -10.25 -14.15
C HIS A 92 5.69 -10.26 -13.13
N ALA A 93 5.39 -9.11 -12.54
CA ALA A 93 4.25 -8.92 -11.65
C ALA A 93 3.44 -7.69 -12.09
N ASP A 94 2.20 -7.60 -11.64
CA ASP A 94 1.38 -6.42 -11.90
C ASP A 94 1.79 -5.23 -11.02
N ALA A 95 2.19 -5.50 -9.78
CA ALA A 95 2.75 -4.49 -8.89
C ALA A 95 3.55 -5.12 -7.75
N ALA A 96 4.51 -4.37 -7.20
CA ALA A 96 4.94 -4.52 -5.83
C ALA A 96 4.27 -3.45 -4.98
N GLY A 97 4.00 -3.74 -3.71
CA GLY A 97 3.27 -2.81 -2.86
C GLY A 97 3.54 -2.97 -1.38
N MET A 98 2.94 -2.08 -0.62
CA MET A 98 2.94 -2.09 0.83
C MET A 98 1.58 -1.68 1.37
N ILE A 99 1.15 -2.34 2.44
CA ILE A 99 -0.02 -1.96 3.21
C ILE A 99 0.46 -1.58 4.59
N LEU A 100 0.09 -0.38 5.03
CA LEU A 100 0.27 0.07 6.40
C LEU A 100 -1.08 0.32 7.04
N ALA A 101 -1.23 -0.05 8.31
CA ALA A 101 -2.37 0.32 9.12
C ALA A 101 -1.90 0.87 10.47
N ARG A 102 -2.41 2.01 10.93
CA ARG A 102 -1.98 2.73 12.15
C ARG A 102 -3.16 3.36 12.87
N ALA A 103 -3.11 3.31 14.20
CA ALA A 103 -3.93 4.16 15.06
C ALA A 103 -3.12 5.37 15.54
N LYS A 104 -3.79 6.51 15.69
CA LYS A 104 -3.12 7.77 16.04
C LYS A 104 -2.47 7.75 17.43
N ASP A 105 -3.13 7.13 18.39
CA ASP A 105 -2.75 7.18 19.80
C ASP A 105 -2.14 5.87 20.32
N GLU A 106 -1.93 4.89 19.45
CA GLU A 106 -1.39 3.58 19.84
C GLU A 106 0.00 3.35 19.26
N THR A 107 0.92 3.01 20.14
CA THR A 107 2.19 2.38 19.78
C THR A 107 1.99 0.89 19.41
N ALA A 108 0.75 0.40 19.50
CA ALA A 108 0.42 -0.99 19.30
C ALA A 108 0.22 -1.34 17.83
N ASN A 109 1.00 -2.27 17.46
CA ASN A 109 0.89 -3.25 16.39
C ASN A 109 -0.12 -3.01 15.29
N VAL A 110 0.41 -2.55 14.34
CA VAL A 110 -0.01 -2.17 13.09
C VAL A 110 0.44 -3.20 12.09
N LEU A 111 -0.34 -3.43 11.10
CA LEU A 111 0.02 -4.31 10.01
C LEU A 111 1.01 -3.58 9.10
N ASP A 112 2.25 -4.06 9.04
CA ASP A 112 3.18 -3.75 7.97
C ASP A 112 3.25 -4.97 7.06
N GLN A 113 2.76 -4.83 5.86
CA GLN A 113 2.69 -5.91 4.89
C GLN A 113 3.30 -5.47 3.57
N LEU A 114 4.28 -6.25 3.08
CA LEU A 114 4.75 -6.15 1.70
C LEU A 114 3.95 -7.10 0.84
N CYS A 115 3.59 -6.68 -0.38
CA CYS A 115 2.86 -7.51 -1.31
C CYS A 115 3.47 -7.50 -2.71
N ILE A 116 3.37 -8.62 -3.41
CA ILE A 116 3.63 -8.75 -4.85
C ILE A 116 2.36 -9.30 -5.48
N GLN A 117 1.78 -8.54 -6.41
CA GLN A 117 0.53 -8.89 -7.06
C GLN A 117 0.78 -9.55 -8.43
N GLN A 118 0.13 -10.68 -8.65
CA GLN A 118 0.10 -11.41 -9.92
C GLN A 118 1.51 -11.70 -10.47
N LEU A 119 2.41 -12.20 -9.62
CA LEU A 119 3.74 -12.65 -10.05
C LEU A 119 3.60 -13.85 -10.99
N ARG A 120 4.12 -13.71 -12.21
CA ARG A 120 4.07 -14.74 -13.25
C ARG A 120 5.37 -15.51 -13.27
N VAL A 121 5.28 -16.81 -13.01
CA VAL A 121 6.43 -17.73 -13.00
C VAL A 121 6.11 -18.92 -13.92
N ASP A 122 7.04 -19.26 -14.80
CA ASP A 122 6.93 -20.47 -15.60
C ASP A 122 7.66 -21.63 -14.90
N ALA A 123 6.89 -22.61 -14.39
CA ALA A 123 7.38 -23.71 -13.58
C ALA A 123 6.88 -25.07 -14.12
N ILE A 124 7.65 -26.13 -13.86
CA ILE A 124 7.21 -27.51 -14.13
C ILE A 124 6.42 -27.96 -12.90
N LEU A 125 5.11 -28.11 -13.07
CA LEU A 125 4.18 -28.51 -12.03
C LEU A 125 3.29 -29.65 -12.53
N GLY A 126 2.90 -30.54 -11.63
CA GLY A 126 1.93 -31.58 -11.89
C GLY A 126 2.10 -32.80 -10.99
N VAL A 127 1.02 -33.49 -10.73
CA VAL A 127 0.99 -34.77 -10.03
C VAL A 127 1.33 -35.89 -11.01
N ASN A 128 0.83 -35.80 -12.23
CA ASN A 128 0.99 -36.79 -13.27
C ASN A 128 2.27 -36.56 -14.10
N PRO A 129 2.91 -37.63 -14.63
CA PRO A 129 4.13 -37.53 -15.44
C PRO A 129 4.01 -36.60 -16.64
N TRP A 130 2.93 -36.66 -17.37
CA TRP A 130 2.69 -35.86 -18.58
C TRP A 130 2.51 -34.35 -18.29
N GLU A 131 2.09 -33.98 -17.08
CA GLU A 131 1.99 -32.58 -16.66
C GLU A 131 3.38 -31.95 -16.47
N ARG A 132 4.41 -32.77 -16.25
CA ARG A 132 5.79 -32.38 -16.01
C ARG A 132 6.66 -32.30 -17.25
N GLU A 133 6.09 -32.56 -18.43
CA GLU A 133 6.84 -32.55 -19.70
C GLU A 133 7.18 -31.12 -20.16
N ARG A 134 6.43 -30.12 -19.70
CA ARG A 134 6.64 -28.71 -20.07
C ARG A 134 6.26 -27.75 -18.97
N LYS A 135 6.88 -26.56 -19.02
CA LYS A 135 6.55 -25.48 -18.08
C LYS A 135 5.12 -24.99 -18.29
N GLN A 136 4.48 -24.68 -17.19
CA GLN A 136 3.15 -24.07 -17.12
C GLN A 136 3.28 -22.71 -16.44
N ARG A 137 2.45 -21.74 -16.86
CA ARG A 137 2.41 -20.43 -16.20
C ARG A 137 1.64 -20.53 -14.91
N VAL A 138 2.30 -20.13 -13.84
CA VAL A 138 1.74 -19.98 -12.49
C VAL A 138 1.64 -18.49 -12.18
N ILE A 139 0.52 -18.09 -11.63
CA ILE A 139 0.30 -16.72 -11.13
C ILE A 139 0.20 -16.82 -9.61
N VAL A 140 1.00 -16.00 -8.92
CA VAL A 140 1.14 -16.05 -7.46
C VAL A 140 1.00 -14.64 -6.90
N ASP A 141 0.16 -14.48 -5.89
CA ASP A 141 0.17 -13.32 -5.01
C ASP A 141 1.00 -13.66 -3.78
N VAL A 142 1.89 -12.76 -3.38
CA VAL A 142 2.79 -12.95 -2.24
C VAL A 142 2.57 -11.83 -1.25
N ASP A 143 2.21 -12.19 -0.02
CA ASP A 143 2.07 -11.28 1.10
C ASP A 143 3.06 -11.64 2.20
N VAL A 144 3.87 -10.67 2.61
CA VAL A 144 4.86 -10.79 3.67
C VAL A 144 4.53 -9.80 4.76
N SER A 145 4.06 -10.30 5.89
CA SER A 145 3.78 -9.50 7.08
C SER A 145 4.76 -9.83 8.20
N ARG A 146 5.08 -8.84 9.02
CA ARG A 146 5.84 -9.07 10.25
C ARG A 146 4.93 -9.82 11.22
N ALA A 147 5.27 -11.06 11.54
CA ALA A 147 4.62 -11.75 12.64
C ALA A 147 4.93 -10.96 13.93
N THR A 148 3.92 -10.39 14.55
CA THR A 148 4.04 -9.96 15.94
C THR A 148 4.07 -11.22 16.76
N CYS A 149 5.26 -11.74 17.06
CA CYS A 149 5.40 -12.72 18.11
C CYS A 149 4.91 -12.06 19.40
N ALA A 150 3.73 -12.46 19.86
CA ALA A 150 3.38 -12.20 21.24
C ALA A 150 4.51 -12.82 22.10
N PRO A 151 5.10 -12.10 23.06
CA PRO A 151 6.03 -12.72 23.96
C PRO A 151 5.28 -13.82 24.71
N TYR A 152 5.79 -15.06 24.63
CA TYR A 152 5.34 -16.18 25.46
C TYR A 152 5.60 -15.88 26.92
#